data_9924264325dfcbff41f9be6fecd549cc
#
_entry.id   9924264325dfcbff41f9be6fecd549cc
#
_cell.length_a   1.000
_cell.length_b   1.000
_cell.length_c   1.000
_cell.angle_alpha   90.00
_cell.angle_beta   90.00
_cell.angle_gamma   90.00
#
_symmetry.space_group_name_H-M   'P 1'
#
loop_
_entity.id
_entity.type
_entity.pdbx_description
1 polymer ?
#
loop_
_entity_poly.entity_id
_entity_poly.type
_entity_poly.pdbx_seq_one_letter_code
_entity_poly.pdbx_strand_id
1 'polypeptide(L)'
;MSSIAEMRNVPSDFSSEKLTPGPTAPAAEKETVLLDIPIIKQNPELKYGCEVTSLAMVLKHAGVKTDKLKLADELPKDEDPVKKTKSGDITRWGNPDHGFVGDITGKTAGYAVYAGPLEKLMMQYLPNRTVNLTRKSFDEVLAQLKKEKPVILWTTGDYKLPDRWESWKHGNEEIKTPLDLHAVVLVGFDQEHIYVNDPLTGKKAHKTKKDSFLESWKALGQQALSYN
;
A
#
# COMPACT_ATOMS: atom_id res chain seq x y z
N MET A 1 -71.63 1.39 58.47
CA MET A 1 -71.06 0.14 59.01
C MET A 1 -69.60 0.04 58.63
N SER A 2 -68.80 0.11 59.65
CA SER A 2 -67.31 0.19 59.55
C SER A 2 -66.64 -1.08 59.04
N SER A 3 -65.58 -0.97 58.33
CA SER A 3 -64.53 -1.99 58.37
C SER A 3 -63.17 -1.33 58.15
N ILE A 4 -62.42 -1.41 59.18
CA ILE A 4 -61.03 -0.98 59.30
C ILE A 4 -60.13 -2.10 58.66
N ALA A 5 -59.29 -1.76 57.73
CA ALA A 5 -58.30 -2.68 57.20
C ALA A 5 -56.92 -2.28 57.74
N GLU A 6 -56.28 -3.26 58.42
CA GLU A 6 -55.00 -3.19 59.08
C GLU A 6 -53.85 -2.90 58.09
N MET A 7 -53.01 -1.91 58.43
CA MET A 7 -51.72 -1.70 57.81
C MET A 7 -50.72 -2.69 58.38
N ARG A 8 -50.21 -3.59 57.55
CA ARG A 8 -49.06 -4.44 57.87
C ARG A 8 -47.77 -3.74 57.54
N ASN A 9 -46.93 -3.57 58.54
CA ASN A 9 -45.55 -3.11 58.47
C ASN A 9 -44.72 -4.13 57.68
N VAL A 10 -44.05 -3.64 56.62
CA VAL A 10 -43.03 -4.40 55.89
C VAL A 10 -41.67 -3.85 56.31
N PRO A 11 -40.69 -4.68 56.79
CA PRO A 11 -39.37 -4.21 57.15
C PRO A 11 -38.57 -3.92 55.84
N SER A 12 -38.03 -2.70 55.77
CA SER A 12 -37.04 -2.31 54.76
C SER A 12 -35.67 -2.78 55.14
N ASP A 13 -35.22 -3.89 54.59
CA ASP A 13 -33.83 -4.34 54.69
C ASP A 13 -33.22 -4.26 53.28
N PHE A 14 -32.74 -3.07 52.92
CA PHE A 14 -31.93 -2.87 51.72
C PHE A 14 -30.46 -2.95 52.15
N SER A 15 -29.93 -4.16 52.18
CA SER A 15 -28.46 -4.41 52.21
C SER A 15 -27.86 -3.84 50.93
N SER A 16 -27.10 -2.76 51.02
CA SER A 16 -26.28 -2.23 49.96
C SER A 16 -25.12 -3.21 49.66
N GLU A 17 -25.34 -4.12 48.70
CA GLU A 17 -24.23 -4.88 48.13
C GLU A 17 -23.28 -3.91 47.40
N LYS A 18 -22.09 -3.74 47.92
CA LYS A 18 -20.96 -3.10 47.26
C LYS A 18 -20.63 -3.92 46.01
N LEU A 19 -21.04 -3.42 44.81
CA LEU A 19 -20.54 -3.90 43.51
C LEU A 19 -19.03 -3.72 43.50
N THR A 20 -18.29 -4.78 43.68
CA THR A 20 -16.86 -4.82 43.37
C THR A 20 -16.68 -4.66 41.88
N PRO A 21 -15.83 -3.73 41.37
CA PRO A 21 -15.54 -3.64 39.95
C PRO A 21 -14.95 -4.98 39.51
N GLY A 22 -15.58 -5.59 38.49
CA GLY A 22 -15.05 -6.78 37.86
C GLY A 22 -13.66 -6.50 37.22
N PRO A 23 -12.84 -7.53 36.98
CA PRO A 23 -11.51 -7.36 36.44
C PRO A 23 -11.60 -6.61 35.09
N THR A 24 -10.98 -5.44 35.03
CA THR A 24 -10.81 -4.66 33.81
C THR A 24 -10.07 -5.55 32.81
N ALA A 25 -10.69 -5.83 31.68
CA ALA A 25 -10.02 -6.56 30.60
C ALA A 25 -8.68 -5.87 30.29
N PRO A 26 -7.58 -6.62 30.12
CA PRO A 26 -6.29 -6.02 29.80
C PRO A 26 -6.46 -5.17 28.54
N ALA A 27 -6.02 -3.92 28.59
CA ALA A 27 -5.98 -3.06 27.43
C ALA A 27 -5.18 -3.78 26.33
N ALA A 28 -5.79 -4.00 25.17
CA ALA A 28 -5.11 -4.63 24.05
C ALA A 28 -3.79 -3.89 23.83
N GLU A 29 -2.67 -4.60 23.92
CA GLU A 29 -1.36 -4.03 23.63
C GLU A 29 -1.41 -3.39 22.25
N LYS A 30 -0.94 -2.13 22.17
CA LYS A 30 -0.91 -1.37 20.90
C LYS A 30 0.09 -2.05 19.99
N GLU A 31 -0.42 -2.81 19.03
CA GLU A 31 0.42 -3.54 18.09
C GLU A 31 1.20 -2.56 17.21
N THR A 32 2.52 -2.63 17.25
CA THR A 32 3.45 -1.82 16.45
C THR A 32 4.48 -2.75 15.80
N VAL A 33 4.67 -2.61 14.51
CA VAL A 33 5.69 -3.33 13.74
C VAL A 33 6.53 -2.31 12.99
N LEU A 34 7.85 -2.49 12.99
CA LEU A 34 8.77 -1.68 12.18
C LEU A 34 9.97 -2.54 11.77
N LEU A 35 10.07 -2.81 10.46
CA LEU A 35 11.14 -3.61 9.87
C LEU A 35 12.32 -2.71 9.48
N ASP A 36 13.53 -3.19 9.68
CA ASP A 36 14.76 -2.51 9.23
C ASP A 36 15.08 -2.90 7.78
N ILE A 37 14.39 -2.27 6.82
CA ILE A 37 14.61 -2.48 5.39
C ILE A 37 15.56 -1.40 4.85
N PRO A 38 16.63 -1.78 4.10
CA PRO A 38 17.53 -0.78 3.52
C PRO A 38 16.80 0.08 2.50
N ILE A 39 17.01 1.41 2.58
CA ILE A 39 16.48 2.34 1.59
C ILE A 39 17.33 2.34 0.33
N ILE A 40 16.70 2.33 -0.84
CA ILE A 40 17.31 2.53 -2.15
C ILE A 40 16.58 3.70 -2.83
N LYS A 41 17.34 4.66 -3.39
CA LYS A 41 16.79 5.80 -4.14
C LYS A 41 16.66 5.43 -5.61
N GLN A 42 15.55 5.83 -6.25
CA GLN A 42 15.37 5.65 -7.69
C GLN A 42 16.24 6.61 -8.51
N ASN A 43 16.33 7.86 -8.08
CA ASN A 43 17.15 8.89 -8.73
C ASN A 43 18.65 8.72 -8.39
N PRO A 44 19.56 9.20 -9.28
CA PRO A 44 19.28 9.94 -10.53
C PRO A 44 18.95 9.08 -11.75
N GLU A 45 19.13 7.76 -11.71
CA GLU A 45 19.15 6.91 -12.91
C GLU A 45 17.74 6.59 -13.45
N LEU A 46 16.75 6.45 -12.55
CA LEU A 46 15.40 5.98 -12.88
C LEU A 46 14.35 6.98 -12.42
N LYS A 47 14.11 8.04 -13.21
CA LYS A 47 13.13 9.07 -12.88
C LYS A 47 11.73 8.52 -12.57
N TYR A 48 11.32 7.48 -13.29
CA TYR A 48 10.02 6.81 -13.16
C TYR A 48 10.16 5.37 -12.64
N GLY A 49 11.20 5.07 -11.86
CA GLY A 49 11.55 3.71 -11.44
C GLY A 49 11.13 3.36 -10.01
N CYS A 50 10.05 3.93 -9.47
CA CYS A 50 9.64 3.68 -8.09
C CYS A 50 9.30 2.21 -7.84
N GLU A 51 8.67 1.52 -8.80
CA GLU A 51 8.26 0.13 -8.67
C GLU A 51 9.45 -0.83 -8.63
N VAL A 52 10.37 -0.72 -9.60
CA VAL A 52 11.56 -1.58 -9.63
C VAL A 52 12.53 -1.26 -8.49
N THR A 53 12.58 -0.01 -8.03
CA THR A 53 13.40 0.37 -6.87
C THR A 53 12.80 -0.18 -5.58
N SER A 54 11.47 -0.15 -5.45
CA SER A 54 10.76 -0.81 -4.35
C SER A 54 10.96 -2.32 -4.39
N LEU A 55 10.90 -2.94 -5.58
CA LEU A 55 11.21 -4.36 -5.74
C LEU A 55 12.66 -4.69 -5.35
N ALA A 56 13.63 -3.84 -5.71
CA ALA A 56 15.02 -4.04 -5.31
C ALA A 56 15.20 -4.05 -3.79
N MET A 57 14.49 -3.19 -3.05
CA MET A 57 14.50 -3.18 -1.57
C MET A 57 13.93 -4.48 -1.00
N VAL A 58 12.79 -4.96 -1.53
CA VAL A 58 12.13 -6.20 -1.10
C VAL A 58 12.99 -7.43 -1.43
N LEU A 59 13.55 -7.51 -2.62
CA LEU A 59 14.43 -8.61 -3.04
C LEU A 59 15.72 -8.66 -2.21
N LYS A 60 16.30 -7.49 -1.91
CA LYS A 60 17.49 -7.40 -1.04
C LYS A 60 17.19 -7.92 0.36
N HIS A 61 16.03 -7.61 0.92
CA HIS A 61 15.60 -8.15 2.21
C HIS A 61 15.36 -9.67 2.14
N ALA A 62 14.86 -10.18 1.02
CA ALA A 62 14.70 -11.62 0.77
C ALA A 62 16.04 -12.38 0.57
N GLY A 63 17.18 -11.68 0.62
CA GLY A 63 18.52 -12.25 0.42
C GLY A 63 18.95 -12.38 -1.04
N VAL A 64 18.20 -11.79 -1.97
CA VAL A 64 18.51 -11.82 -3.41
C VAL A 64 19.52 -10.72 -3.77
N LYS A 65 20.55 -11.09 -4.51
CA LYS A 65 21.57 -10.17 -5.02
C LYS A 65 21.15 -9.63 -6.39
N THR A 66 20.57 -8.45 -6.41
CA THR A 66 20.19 -7.70 -7.62
C THR A 66 20.17 -6.21 -7.31
N ASP A 67 19.99 -5.38 -8.32
CA ASP A 67 19.87 -3.94 -8.19
C ASP A 67 18.74 -3.37 -9.06
N LYS A 68 18.40 -2.11 -8.85
CA LYS A 68 17.30 -1.43 -9.56
C LYS A 68 17.52 -1.30 -11.06
N LEU A 69 18.77 -1.20 -11.53
CA LEU A 69 19.10 -1.03 -12.96
C LEU A 69 18.88 -2.33 -13.71
N LYS A 70 19.38 -3.43 -13.15
CA LYS A 70 19.12 -4.77 -13.70
C LYS A 70 17.62 -5.07 -13.75
N LEU A 71 16.88 -4.76 -12.69
CA LEU A 71 15.43 -4.95 -12.66
C LEU A 71 14.71 -4.07 -13.69
N ALA A 72 15.18 -2.85 -13.94
CA ALA A 72 14.62 -1.96 -14.95
C ALA A 72 14.84 -2.47 -16.38
N ASP A 73 15.98 -3.11 -16.62
CA ASP A 73 16.29 -3.74 -17.93
C ASP A 73 15.41 -4.97 -18.20
N GLU A 74 15.16 -5.78 -17.17
CA GLU A 74 14.41 -7.03 -17.24
C GLU A 74 12.89 -6.84 -17.12
N LEU A 75 12.43 -5.63 -16.71
CA LEU A 75 11.02 -5.34 -16.54
C LEU A 75 10.28 -5.44 -17.88
N PRO A 76 9.14 -6.17 -17.95
CA PRO A 76 8.27 -6.13 -19.13
C PRO A 76 7.87 -4.69 -19.44
N LYS A 77 7.93 -4.31 -20.73
CA LYS A 77 7.62 -2.97 -21.21
C LYS A 77 6.43 -3.04 -22.17
N ASP A 78 5.56 -2.04 -22.08
CA ASP A 78 4.59 -1.77 -23.13
C ASP A 78 5.16 -0.62 -23.99
N GLU A 79 5.55 -0.94 -25.21
CA GLU A 79 6.29 -0.04 -26.10
C GLU A 79 5.37 0.87 -26.95
N ASP A 80 4.06 0.83 -26.72
CA ASP A 80 3.13 1.71 -27.45
C ASP A 80 3.50 3.18 -27.23
N PRO A 81 3.75 3.95 -28.32
CA PRO A 81 4.22 5.32 -28.19
C PRO A 81 3.12 6.25 -27.70
N VAL A 82 3.51 7.24 -26.89
CA VAL A 82 2.58 8.28 -26.48
C VAL A 82 2.11 9.12 -27.66
N LYS A 83 0.79 9.31 -27.79
CA LYS A 83 0.17 10.27 -28.71
C LYS A 83 -0.60 11.32 -27.93
N LYS A 84 -0.45 12.57 -28.32
CA LYS A 84 -1.06 13.73 -27.66
C LYS A 84 -1.83 14.60 -28.63
N THR A 85 -2.80 15.32 -28.10
CA THR A 85 -3.46 16.43 -28.81
C THR A 85 -2.50 17.61 -28.97
N LYS A 86 -2.90 18.64 -29.71
CA LYS A 86 -2.17 19.91 -29.79
C LYS A 86 -2.12 20.64 -28.45
N SER A 87 -3.12 20.42 -27.58
CA SER A 87 -3.19 20.94 -26.21
C SER A 87 -2.30 20.19 -25.20
N GLY A 88 -1.76 19.02 -25.60
CA GLY A 88 -0.88 18.22 -24.75
C GLY A 88 -1.55 17.06 -24.03
N ASP A 89 -2.88 16.89 -24.16
CA ASP A 89 -3.62 15.81 -23.55
C ASP A 89 -3.23 14.47 -24.17
N ILE A 90 -3.03 13.44 -23.35
CA ILE A 90 -2.68 12.10 -23.81
C ILE A 90 -3.91 11.45 -24.42
N THR A 91 -3.80 10.99 -25.68
CA THR A 91 -4.89 10.31 -26.39
C THR A 91 -4.68 8.81 -26.54
N ARG A 92 -3.42 8.38 -26.63
CA ARG A 92 -3.00 6.97 -26.69
C ARG A 92 -1.66 6.79 -25.99
N TRP A 93 -1.50 5.67 -25.32
CA TRP A 93 -0.24 5.24 -24.71
C TRP A 93 -0.30 3.77 -24.35
N GLY A 94 0.77 3.24 -23.75
CA GLY A 94 0.82 1.86 -23.26
C GLY A 94 -0.16 1.60 -22.12
N ASN A 95 -0.30 0.31 -21.77
CA ASN A 95 -1.11 -0.17 -20.65
C ASN A 95 -0.19 -0.65 -19.51
N PRO A 96 -0.24 -0.04 -18.34
CA PRO A 96 0.60 -0.44 -17.20
C PRO A 96 0.29 -1.85 -16.66
N ASP A 97 -0.83 -2.47 -17.03
CA ASP A 97 -1.11 -3.89 -16.77
C ASP A 97 -0.38 -4.84 -17.74
N HIS A 98 0.16 -4.34 -18.85
CA HIS A 98 0.93 -5.15 -19.81
C HIS A 98 2.43 -5.05 -19.57
N GLY A 99 2.93 -3.88 -19.15
CA GLY A 99 4.34 -3.61 -18.89
C GLY A 99 4.58 -2.18 -18.46
N PHE A 100 5.82 -1.81 -18.25
CA PHE A 100 6.20 -0.43 -17.96
C PHE A 100 5.88 0.46 -19.18
N VAL A 101 5.17 1.55 -18.93
CA VAL A 101 4.72 2.48 -19.98
C VAL A 101 5.73 3.61 -20.17
N GLY A 102 6.32 3.69 -21.35
CA GLY A 102 7.28 4.74 -21.72
C GLY A 102 8.70 4.52 -21.24
N ASP A 103 9.42 5.60 -20.93
CA ASP A 103 10.85 5.56 -20.58
C ASP A 103 11.07 5.71 -19.07
N ILE A 104 11.49 4.64 -18.44
CA ILE A 104 11.74 4.56 -16.99
C ILE A 104 12.86 5.52 -16.53
N THR A 105 13.81 5.85 -17.44
CA THR A 105 14.92 6.75 -17.13
C THR A 105 14.50 8.24 -17.12
N GLY A 106 13.39 8.55 -17.78
CA GLY A 106 12.86 9.92 -17.92
C GLY A 106 13.58 10.79 -18.93
N LYS A 107 14.38 10.21 -19.83
CA LYS A 107 14.93 10.93 -21.00
C LYS A 107 13.81 11.34 -21.97
N THR A 108 12.78 10.50 -22.03
CA THR A 108 11.52 10.80 -22.73
C THR A 108 10.34 10.62 -21.77
N ALA A 109 9.10 10.66 -22.28
CA ALA A 109 7.91 10.45 -21.47
C ALA A 109 7.89 9.04 -20.88
N GLY A 110 7.68 8.93 -19.58
CA GLY A 110 7.54 7.69 -18.86
C GLY A 110 6.39 7.81 -17.86
N TYR A 111 5.85 6.65 -17.45
CA TYR A 111 4.74 6.62 -16.51
C TYR A 111 5.00 5.61 -15.39
N ALA A 112 4.55 4.36 -15.54
CA ALA A 112 4.53 3.40 -14.44
C ALA A 112 4.34 1.96 -14.95
N VAL A 113 4.41 0.99 -14.04
CA VAL A 113 3.96 -0.39 -14.21
C VAL A 113 3.06 -0.80 -13.04
N TYR A 114 2.02 -1.60 -13.30
CA TYR A 114 1.14 -2.14 -12.27
C TYR A 114 1.68 -3.46 -11.70
N ALA A 115 0.99 -3.97 -10.68
CA ALA A 115 1.45 -5.14 -9.93
C ALA A 115 1.64 -6.40 -10.79
N GLY A 116 0.80 -6.63 -11.81
CA GLY A 116 0.86 -7.85 -12.63
C GLY A 116 2.20 -8.07 -13.35
N PRO A 117 2.69 -7.14 -14.17
CA PRO A 117 4.01 -7.28 -14.81
C PRO A 117 5.17 -7.27 -13.80
N LEU A 118 5.09 -6.49 -12.72
CA LEU A 118 6.11 -6.47 -11.67
C LEU A 118 6.16 -7.80 -10.91
N GLU A 119 5.01 -8.46 -10.69
CA GLU A 119 4.93 -9.81 -10.14
C GLU A 119 5.66 -10.82 -11.02
N LYS A 120 5.45 -10.77 -12.34
CA LYS A 120 6.15 -11.66 -13.29
C LYS A 120 7.68 -11.53 -13.19
N LEU A 121 8.18 -10.30 -13.04
CA LEU A 121 9.59 -10.06 -12.80
C LEU A 121 10.03 -10.59 -11.43
N MET A 122 9.27 -10.33 -10.37
CA MET A 122 9.57 -10.81 -9.01
C MET A 122 9.62 -12.34 -8.95
N MET A 123 8.74 -13.05 -9.67
CA MET A 123 8.72 -14.52 -9.75
C MET A 123 10.00 -15.10 -10.35
N GLN A 124 10.74 -14.38 -11.20
CA GLN A 124 12.01 -14.84 -11.73
C GLN A 124 13.10 -14.92 -10.65
N TYR A 125 13.00 -14.04 -9.64
CA TYR A 125 13.94 -13.97 -8.51
C TYR A 125 13.49 -14.78 -7.29
N LEU A 126 12.19 -14.90 -7.08
CA LEU A 126 11.56 -15.60 -5.96
C LEU A 126 10.50 -16.58 -6.46
N PRO A 127 10.90 -17.62 -7.25
CA PRO A 127 9.95 -18.62 -7.73
C PRO A 127 9.28 -19.31 -6.52
N ASN A 128 7.95 -19.51 -6.59
CA ASN A 128 7.12 -20.12 -5.55
C ASN A 128 7.10 -19.36 -4.20
N ARG A 129 7.75 -18.19 -4.11
CA ARG A 129 7.76 -17.35 -2.90
C ARG A 129 7.07 -16.01 -3.10
N THR A 130 6.88 -15.55 -4.34
CA THR A 130 6.16 -14.32 -4.65
C THR A 130 4.71 -14.42 -4.20
N VAL A 131 4.23 -13.37 -3.53
CA VAL A 131 2.85 -13.29 -3.02
C VAL A 131 2.19 -12.03 -3.57
N ASN A 132 1.13 -12.21 -4.36
CA ASN A 132 0.28 -11.13 -4.83
C ASN A 132 -0.88 -10.91 -3.85
N LEU A 133 -0.91 -9.74 -3.24
CA LEU A 133 -1.95 -9.30 -2.29
C LEU A 133 -2.88 -8.25 -2.92
N THR A 134 -2.82 -8.05 -4.23
CA THR A 134 -3.69 -7.11 -4.94
C THR A 134 -5.16 -7.46 -4.72
N ARG A 135 -5.96 -6.44 -4.36
CA ARG A 135 -7.38 -6.56 -3.98
C ARG A 135 -7.65 -7.36 -2.69
N LYS A 136 -6.63 -7.68 -1.91
CA LYS A 136 -6.78 -8.24 -0.58
C LYS A 136 -7.09 -7.14 0.44
N SER A 137 -7.55 -7.51 1.62
CA SER A 137 -7.76 -6.56 2.72
C SER A 137 -6.43 -5.97 3.21
N PHE A 138 -6.48 -4.79 3.80
CA PHE A 138 -5.27 -4.20 4.36
C PHE A 138 -4.74 -5.00 5.56
N ASP A 139 -5.61 -5.72 6.28
CA ASP A 139 -5.20 -6.63 7.36
C ASP A 139 -4.37 -7.81 6.84
N GLU A 140 -4.68 -8.33 5.64
CA GLU A 140 -3.85 -9.34 4.98
C GLU A 140 -2.49 -8.77 4.58
N VAL A 141 -2.43 -7.49 4.17
CA VAL A 141 -1.17 -6.78 3.91
C VAL A 141 -0.37 -6.61 5.21
N LEU A 142 -1.00 -6.19 6.31
CA LEU A 142 -0.33 -6.06 7.61
C LEU A 142 0.13 -7.42 8.16
N ALA A 143 -0.59 -8.49 7.85
CA ALA A 143 -0.18 -9.85 8.24
C ALA A 143 1.16 -10.28 7.63
N GLN A 144 1.56 -9.72 6.48
CA GLN A 144 2.91 -9.95 5.92
C GLN A 144 3.98 -9.24 6.75
N LEU A 145 3.74 -7.99 7.18
CA LEU A 145 4.68 -7.29 8.06
C LEU A 145 4.89 -8.00 9.39
N LYS A 146 3.83 -8.60 9.95
CA LYS A 146 3.91 -9.43 11.17
C LYS A 146 4.77 -10.69 10.97
N LYS A 147 4.91 -11.16 9.73
CA LYS A 147 5.82 -12.25 9.34
C LYS A 147 7.19 -11.73 8.93
N GLU A 148 7.51 -10.46 9.24
CA GLU A 148 8.76 -9.80 8.85
C GLU A 148 8.96 -9.70 7.32
N LYS A 149 7.87 -9.61 6.55
CA LYS A 149 7.91 -9.47 5.09
C LYS A 149 7.43 -8.08 4.67
N PRO A 150 8.29 -7.24 4.07
CA PRO A 150 7.88 -5.94 3.53
C PRO A 150 6.95 -6.12 2.33
N VAL A 151 6.12 -5.11 2.07
CA VAL A 151 5.12 -5.14 0.99
C VAL A 151 5.28 -3.93 0.08
N ILE A 152 5.36 -4.14 -1.24
CA ILE A 152 5.28 -3.05 -2.22
C ILE A 152 3.81 -2.65 -2.35
N LEU A 153 3.52 -1.34 -2.23
CA LEU A 153 2.18 -0.77 -2.37
C LEU A 153 2.18 0.36 -3.37
N TRP A 154 1.09 0.47 -4.15
CA TRP A 154 0.84 1.60 -5.07
C TRP A 154 -0.01 2.66 -4.39
N THR A 155 0.42 3.90 -4.49
CA THR A 155 -0.19 5.08 -3.88
C THR A 155 0.03 6.29 -4.81
N THR A 156 -0.22 7.50 -4.35
CA THR A 156 0.17 8.75 -4.97
C THR A 156 1.47 9.31 -4.36
N GLY A 157 2.10 10.24 -5.01
CA GLY A 157 3.36 10.84 -4.54
C GLY A 157 3.23 11.59 -3.20
N ASP A 158 2.03 12.03 -2.81
CA ASP A 158 1.76 12.71 -1.54
C ASP A 158 0.97 11.84 -0.53
N TYR A 159 0.72 10.56 -0.87
CA TYR A 159 -0.03 9.58 -0.06
C TYR A 159 -1.49 9.95 0.21
N LYS A 160 -2.11 10.73 -0.68
CA LYS A 160 -3.51 11.14 -0.57
C LYS A 160 -4.34 10.63 -1.74
N LEU A 161 -5.65 10.76 -1.61
CA LEU A 161 -6.56 10.48 -2.72
C LEU A 161 -6.18 11.32 -3.95
N PRO A 162 -6.07 10.70 -5.16
CA PRO A 162 -5.76 11.44 -6.37
C PRO A 162 -6.77 12.55 -6.63
N ASP A 163 -6.30 13.76 -6.87
CA ASP A 163 -7.11 14.93 -7.21
C ASP A 163 -7.26 15.13 -8.72
N ARG A 164 -6.39 14.49 -9.50
CA ARG A 164 -6.38 14.58 -10.97
C ARG A 164 -6.20 13.20 -11.60
N TRP A 165 -7.14 12.85 -12.48
CA TRP A 165 -7.14 11.63 -13.27
C TRP A 165 -6.92 11.94 -14.74
N GLU A 166 -6.08 11.14 -15.40
CA GLU A 166 -5.87 11.16 -16.84
C GLU A 166 -6.48 9.90 -17.45
N SER A 167 -6.87 10.02 -18.73
CA SER A 167 -7.37 8.88 -19.50
C SER A 167 -6.75 8.87 -20.89
N TRP A 168 -6.42 7.67 -21.36
CA TRP A 168 -5.98 7.45 -22.75
C TRP A 168 -6.43 6.08 -23.24
N LYS A 169 -6.32 5.87 -24.56
CA LYS A 169 -6.64 4.58 -25.16
C LYS A 169 -5.38 3.73 -25.38
N HIS A 170 -5.50 2.44 -25.09
CA HIS A 170 -4.58 1.38 -25.49
C HIS A 170 -5.37 0.35 -26.30
N GLY A 171 -5.17 0.30 -27.63
CA GLY A 171 -6.08 -0.47 -28.49
C GLY A 171 -7.53 0.00 -28.35
N ASN A 172 -8.39 -0.91 -27.92
CA ASN A 172 -9.82 -0.67 -27.62
C ASN A 172 -10.09 -0.40 -26.13
N GLU A 173 -9.09 -0.52 -25.28
CA GLU A 173 -9.21 -0.31 -23.84
C GLU A 173 -9.04 1.17 -23.48
N GLU A 174 -9.74 1.63 -22.46
CA GLU A 174 -9.54 2.93 -21.84
C GLU A 174 -8.77 2.75 -20.55
N ILE A 175 -7.59 3.36 -20.47
CA ILE A 175 -6.77 3.42 -19.28
C ILE A 175 -7.12 4.71 -18.55
N LYS A 176 -7.49 4.61 -17.27
CA LYS A 176 -7.76 5.76 -16.39
C LYS A 176 -6.93 5.66 -15.13
N THR A 177 -6.07 6.64 -14.90
CA THR A 177 -5.10 6.59 -13.80
C THR A 177 -4.61 7.99 -13.45
N PRO A 178 -4.12 8.26 -12.22
CA PRO A 178 -3.47 9.53 -11.91
C PRO A 178 -2.01 9.50 -12.39
N LEU A 179 -1.51 10.64 -12.89
CA LEU A 179 -0.12 10.76 -13.34
C LEU A 179 0.90 10.85 -12.20
N ASP A 180 0.45 11.11 -10.98
CA ASP A 180 1.25 11.11 -9.77
C ASP A 180 1.29 9.75 -9.04
N LEU A 181 0.93 8.67 -9.75
CA LEU A 181 1.08 7.30 -9.25
C LEU A 181 2.50 7.07 -8.75
N HIS A 182 2.60 6.45 -7.59
CA HIS A 182 3.85 6.16 -6.91
C HIS A 182 3.83 4.77 -6.27
N ALA A 183 4.98 4.11 -6.19
CA ALA A 183 5.15 2.85 -5.50
C ALA A 183 6.16 2.99 -4.35
N VAL A 184 5.82 2.42 -3.20
CA VAL A 184 6.63 2.46 -1.98
C VAL A 184 6.72 1.09 -1.34
N VAL A 185 7.64 0.92 -0.39
CA VAL A 185 7.71 -0.30 0.42
C VAL A 185 7.15 -0.04 1.81
N LEU A 186 6.04 -0.68 2.16
CA LEU A 186 5.51 -0.69 3.51
C LEU A 186 6.45 -1.49 4.41
N VAL A 187 6.97 -0.85 5.46
CA VAL A 187 7.96 -1.43 6.38
C VAL A 187 7.48 -1.44 7.83
N GLY A 188 6.35 -0.82 8.14
CA GLY A 188 5.84 -0.82 9.51
C GLY A 188 4.45 -0.19 9.63
N PHE A 189 3.87 -0.34 10.82
CA PHE A 189 2.61 0.30 11.19
C PHE A 189 2.48 0.47 12.70
N ASP A 190 1.66 1.42 13.12
CA ASP A 190 1.07 1.55 14.45
C ASP A 190 -0.47 1.70 14.32
N GLN A 191 -1.15 2.12 15.35
CA GLN A 191 -2.61 2.28 15.31
C GLN A 191 -3.08 3.32 14.28
N GLU A 192 -2.37 4.44 14.17
CA GLU A 192 -2.79 5.61 13.39
C GLU A 192 -1.94 5.82 12.12
N HIS A 193 -0.76 5.20 12.07
CA HIS A 193 0.22 5.46 11.02
C HIS A 193 0.73 4.18 10.38
N ILE A 194 1.25 4.37 9.18
CA ILE A 194 2.12 3.40 8.51
C ILE A 194 3.48 4.01 8.26
N TYR A 195 4.48 3.17 8.08
CA TYR A 195 5.85 3.55 7.82
C TYR A 195 6.27 2.98 6.48
N VAL A 196 6.77 3.82 5.59
CA VAL A 196 7.15 3.42 4.23
C VAL A 196 8.59 3.82 3.92
N ASN A 197 9.29 2.97 3.17
CA ASN A 197 10.51 3.35 2.47
C ASN A 197 10.11 3.94 1.12
N ASP A 198 10.43 5.19 0.90
CA ASP A 198 10.06 5.94 -0.30
C ASP A 198 11.26 6.08 -1.24
N PRO A 199 11.26 5.41 -2.41
CA PRO A 199 12.38 5.45 -3.35
C PRO A 199 12.55 6.80 -4.03
N LEU A 200 11.49 7.62 -4.14
CA LEU A 200 11.55 8.93 -4.79
C LEU A 200 12.26 9.95 -3.91
N THR A 201 11.87 10.05 -2.65
CA THR A 201 12.46 10.99 -1.69
C THR A 201 13.71 10.44 -1.00
N GLY A 202 13.87 9.12 -0.98
CA GLY A 202 14.93 8.42 -0.23
C GLY A 202 14.70 8.42 1.28
N LYS A 203 13.49 8.71 1.74
CA LYS A 203 13.15 8.65 3.17
C LYS A 203 12.94 7.21 3.61
N LYS A 204 13.69 6.79 4.65
CA LYS A 204 13.56 5.50 5.30
C LYS A 204 12.50 5.59 6.40
N ALA A 205 11.62 4.61 6.48
CA ALA A 205 10.57 4.51 7.48
C ALA A 205 9.77 5.83 7.63
N HIS A 206 9.42 6.45 6.50
CA HIS A 206 8.65 7.68 6.48
C HIS A 206 7.26 7.44 7.07
N LYS A 207 6.95 8.18 8.14
CA LYS A 207 5.69 8.09 8.86
C LYS A 207 4.61 8.86 8.11
N THR A 208 3.49 8.20 7.78
CA THR A 208 2.32 8.83 7.16
C THR A 208 1.02 8.36 7.83
N LYS A 209 -0.04 9.17 7.72
CA LYS A 209 -1.35 8.82 8.27
C LYS A 209 -1.94 7.63 7.53
N LYS A 210 -2.37 6.61 8.28
CA LYS A 210 -2.91 5.36 7.75
C LYS A 210 -4.15 5.59 6.91
N ASP A 211 -5.11 6.37 7.39
CA ASP A 211 -6.40 6.57 6.69
C ASP A 211 -6.21 7.23 5.33
N SER A 212 -5.44 8.32 5.26
CA SER A 212 -5.14 9.02 4.00
C SER A 212 -4.46 8.11 2.97
N PHE A 213 -3.46 7.33 3.44
CA PHE A 213 -2.78 6.37 2.57
C PHE A 213 -3.74 5.28 2.06
N LEU A 214 -4.64 4.78 2.91
CA LEU A 214 -5.60 3.74 2.53
C LEU A 214 -6.58 4.24 1.47
N GLU A 215 -6.99 5.50 1.51
CA GLU A 215 -7.84 6.09 0.47
C GLU A 215 -7.13 6.10 -0.89
N SER A 216 -5.87 6.54 -0.92
CA SER A 216 -5.02 6.51 -2.11
C SER A 216 -4.83 5.08 -2.64
N TRP A 217 -4.40 4.16 -1.78
CA TRP A 217 -4.18 2.75 -2.13
C TRP A 217 -5.43 2.08 -2.69
N LYS A 218 -6.61 2.32 -2.09
CA LYS A 218 -7.90 1.81 -2.58
C LYS A 218 -8.26 2.38 -3.95
N ALA A 219 -8.07 3.69 -4.14
CA ALA A 219 -8.35 4.35 -5.41
C ALA A 219 -7.48 3.82 -6.56
N LEU A 220 -6.27 3.33 -6.24
CA LEU A 220 -5.31 2.73 -7.18
C LEU A 220 -5.42 1.19 -7.29
N GLY A 221 -6.58 0.63 -6.94
CA GLY A 221 -6.89 -0.79 -7.15
C GLY A 221 -6.29 -1.73 -6.12
N GLN A 222 -5.91 -1.23 -4.95
CA GLN A 222 -5.38 -2.02 -3.83
C GLN A 222 -4.20 -2.91 -4.24
N GLN A 223 -3.31 -2.40 -5.09
CA GLN A 223 -2.18 -3.15 -5.62
C GLN A 223 -1.14 -3.40 -4.51
N ALA A 224 -0.68 -4.66 -4.39
CA ALA A 224 0.27 -5.05 -3.35
C ALA A 224 1.04 -6.32 -3.72
N LEU A 225 2.37 -6.30 -3.54
CA LEU A 225 3.25 -7.45 -3.77
C LEU A 225 4.16 -7.68 -2.57
N SER A 226 4.37 -8.94 -2.21
CA SER A 226 5.26 -9.38 -1.13
C SER A 226 5.83 -10.76 -1.45
N TYR A 227 6.44 -11.42 -0.45
CA TYR A 227 6.97 -12.78 -0.57
C TYR A 227 6.84 -13.56 0.75
N ASN A 228 6.95 -14.87 0.64
CA ASN A 228 7.00 -15.81 1.77
C ASN A 228 8.44 -16.28 2.08
#